data_a3bf656fc78db2337ac62b09a20983a0
#
_entry.id   a3bf656fc78db2337ac62b09a20983a0
#
_cell.length_a   1.000
_cell.length_b   1.000
_cell.length_c   1.000
_cell.angle_alpha   90.00
_cell.angle_beta   90.00
_cell.angle_gamma   90.00
#
_symmetry.space_group_name_H-M   'P 1'
#
loop_
_entity.id
_entity.type
_entity.pdbx_description
1 polymer ?
#
loop_
_entity_poly.entity_id
_entity_poly.type
_entity_poly.pdbx_seq_one_letter_code
_entity_poly.pdbx_strand_id
1 'polypeptide(L)'
;MSDTTLLRISALAAMAGGLLRIAGTFAAQLGSHDAQLIYFATDVVLVTGLLGIYLARRGVLGTLGFAGFAVALFGILMIRSAELFGGYAIGAAITIIGFALLGIAMLLARMEKAAPALWIASLALGIAGSVLKLDVLAALAGVAFGAGFALAGWTLYRRA
;
A
#
# COMPACT_ATOMS: atom_id res chain seq x y z
N MET A 1 17.80 -7.32 18.56
CA MET A 1 17.75 -7.14 17.08
C MET A 1 18.13 -5.68 16.80
N SER A 2 19.06 -5.42 15.89
CA SER A 2 19.47 -4.03 15.60
C SER A 2 18.37 -3.32 14.81
N ASP A 3 18.27 -1.99 14.94
CA ASP A 3 17.32 -1.16 14.17
C ASP A 3 17.48 -1.36 12.67
N THR A 4 18.72 -1.52 12.20
CA THR A 4 19.06 -1.82 10.81
C THR A 4 18.43 -3.13 10.32
N THR A 5 18.46 -4.18 11.14
CA THR A 5 17.84 -5.48 10.78
C THR A 5 16.33 -5.36 10.66
N LEU A 6 15.68 -4.65 11.58
CA LEU A 6 14.23 -4.39 11.51
C LEU A 6 13.86 -3.62 10.24
N LEU A 7 14.61 -2.57 9.91
CA LEU A 7 14.37 -1.77 8.71
C LEU A 7 14.55 -2.59 7.43
N ARG A 8 15.56 -3.48 7.36
CA ARG A 8 15.77 -4.38 6.22
C ARG A 8 14.63 -5.38 6.06
N ILE A 9 14.17 -6.00 7.15
CA ILE A 9 13.04 -6.93 7.11
C ILE A 9 11.78 -6.21 6.62
N SER A 10 11.49 -5.02 7.16
CA SER A 10 10.33 -4.23 6.74
C SER A 10 10.45 -3.76 5.28
N ALA A 11 11.65 -3.45 4.82
CA ALA A 11 11.90 -3.09 3.43
C ALA A 11 11.64 -4.26 2.48
N LEU A 12 12.13 -5.46 2.82
CA LEU A 12 11.85 -6.68 2.07
C LEU A 12 10.36 -7.02 2.09
N ALA A 13 9.69 -6.86 3.22
CA ALA A 13 8.25 -7.04 3.33
C ALA A 13 7.50 -6.04 2.43
N ALA A 14 7.91 -4.77 2.39
CA ALA A 14 7.32 -3.79 1.50
C ALA A 14 7.49 -4.17 0.02
N MET A 15 8.70 -4.61 -0.39
CA MET A 15 8.95 -5.05 -1.75
C MET A 15 8.09 -6.27 -2.10
N ALA A 16 8.08 -7.29 -1.25
CA ALA A 16 7.28 -8.50 -1.45
C ALA A 16 5.78 -8.18 -1.49
N GLY A 17 5.29 -7.35 -0.58
CA GLY A 17 3.89 -6.92 -0.54
C GLY A 17 3.48 -6.16 -1.80
N GLY A 18 4.34 -5.28 -2.31
CA GLY A 18 4.12 -4.58 -3.57
C GLY A 18 4.02 -5.53 -4.76
N LEU A 19 4.92 -6.50 -4.87
CA LEU A 19 4.92 -7.50 -5.94
C LEU A 19 3.70 -8.44 -5.83
N LEU A 20 3.38 -8.92 -4.62
CA LEU A 20 2.19 -9.74 -4.39
C LEU A 20 0.91 -8.97 -4.71
N ARG A 21 0.85 -7.66 -4.44
CA ARG A 21 -0.29 -6.83 -4.80
C ARG A 21 -0.46 -6.72 -6.31
N ILE A 22 0.63 -6.57 -7.07
CA ILE A 22 0.60 -6.59 -8.53
C ILE A 22 0.09 -7.96 -9.01
N ALA A 23 0.67 -9.06 -8.52
CA ALA A 23 0.22 -10.40 -8.86
C ALA A 23 -1.25 -10.63 -8.51
N GLY A 24 -1.69 -10.17 -7.33
CA GLY A 24 -3.08 -10.25 -6.88
C GLY A 24 -4.07 -9.51 -7.78
N THR A 25 -3.64 -8.48 -8.49
CA THR A 25 -4.49 -7.79 -9.49
C THR A 25 -4.94 -8.75 -10.61
N PHE A 26 -4.14 -9.77 -10.91
CA PHE A 26 -4.43 -10.78 -11.93
C PHE A 26 -4.96 -12.09 -11.32
N ALA A 27 -5.00 -12.21 -10.00
CA ALA A 27 -5.41 -13.43 -9.30
C ALA A 27 -6.90 -13.78 -9.44
N ALA A 28 -7.72 -12.89 -9.98
CA ALA A 28 -9.12 -13.18 -10.31
C ALA A 28 -9.28 -14.38 -11.30
N GLN A 29 -8.21 -14.72 -12.00
CA GLN A 29 -8.16 -15.88 -12.90
C GLN A 29 -7.81 -17.19 -12.15
N LEU A 30 -7.36 -17.08 -10.89
CA LEU A 30 -7.07 -18.24 -10.03
C LEU A 30 -8.33 -18.69 -9.29
N GLY A 31 -8.35 -19.96 -8.88
CA GLY A 31 -9.44 -20.46 -8.03
C GLY A 31 -9.59 -19.65 -6.74
N SER A 32 -10.82 -19.54 -6.22
CA SER A 32 -11.15 -18.66 -5.08
C SER A 32 -10.32 -18.92 -3.82
N HIS A 33 -9.91 -20.18 -3.58
CA HIS A 33 -9.11 -20.54 -2.40
C HIS A 33 -7.67 -20.02 -2.50
N ASP A 34 -7.05 -20.19 -3.65
CA ASP A 34 -5.66 -19.74 -3.88
C ASP A 34 -5.56 -18.23 -3.86
N ALA A 35 -6.57 -17.54 -4.42
CA ALA A 35 -6.66 -16.09 -4.38
C ALA A 35 -6.74 -15.55 -2.93
N GLN A 36 -7.52 -16.19 -2.06
CA GLN A 36 -7.66 -15.79 -0.65
C GLN A 36 -6.32 -15.89 0.11
N LEU A 37 -5.56 -16.97 -0.10
CA LEU A 37 -4.25 -17.14 0.52
C LEU A 37 -3.25 -16.07 0.06
N ILE A 38 -3.22 -15.77 -1.24
CA ILE A 38 -2.38 -14.70 -1.80
C ILE A 38 -2.74 -13.36 -1.20
N TYR A 39 -4.03 -13.02 -1.11
CA TYR A 39 -4.47 -11.76 -0.51
C TYR A 39 -4.14 -11.67 0.97
N PHE A 40 -4.32 -12.76 1.74
CA PHE A 40 -3.94 -12.78 3.15
C PHE A 40 -2.44 -12.55 3.35
N ALA A 41 -1.60 -13.29 2.61
CA ALA A 41 -0.15 -13.10 2.66
C ALA A 41 0.25 -11.67 2.28
N THR A 42 -0.40 -11.12 1.23
CA THR A 42 -0.18 -9.74 0.78
C THR A 42 -0.44 -8.74 1.91
N ASP A 43 -1.56 -8.87 2.62
CA ASP A 43 -1.92 -7.90 3.67
C ASP A 43 -0.95 -7.96 4.85
N VAL A 44 -0.52 -9.17 5.27
CA VAL A 44 0.47 -9.32 6.35
C VAL A 44 1.78 -8.62 6.01
N VAL A 45 2.31 -8.83 4.79
CA VAL A 45 3.56 -8.20 4.38
C VAL A 45 3.39 -6.71 4.08
N LEU A 46 2.21 -6.26 3.61
CA LEU A 46 1.90 -4.84 3.42
C LEU A 46 1.89 -4.10 4.77
N VAL A 47 1.25 -4.65 5.80
CA VAL A 47 1.26 -4.04 7.15
C VAL A 47 2.68 -3.94 7.68
N THR A 48 3.47 -5.01 7.58
CA THR A 48 4.86 -5.02 8.02
C THR A 48 5.71 -3.98 7.28
N GLY A 49 5.54 -3.90 5.96
CA GLY A 49 6.21 -2.91 5.12
C GLY A 49 5.78 -1.48 5.43
N LEU A 50 4.48 -1.24 5.60
CA LEU A 50 3.93 0.07 5.95
C LEU A 50 4.47 0.57 7.28
N LEU A 51 4.53 -0.28 8.29
CA LEU A 51 5.13 0.03 9.60
C LEU A 51 6.59 0.47 9.42
N GLY A 52 7.39 -0.29 8.68
CA GLY A 52 8.80 0.06 8.45
C GLY A 52 8.98 1.36 7.67
N ILE A 53 8.18 1.58 6.61
CA ILE A 53 8.18 2.81 5.83
C ILE A 53 7.86 4.01 6.71
N TYR A 54 6.84 3.90 7.55
CA TYR A 54 6.43 4.98 8.45
C TYR A 54 7.46 5.23 9.54
N LEU A 55 7.89 4.18 10.28
CA LEU A 55 8.81 4.31 11.40
C LEU A 55 10.18 4.90 10.98
N ALA A 56 10.67 4.51 9.81
CA ALA A 56 11.93 5.05 9.28
C ALA A 56 11.85 6.55 8.94
N ARG A 57 10.65 7.10 8.77
CA ARG A 57 10.43 8.45 8.27
C ARG A 57 9.60 9.34 9.22
N ARG A 58 9.11 8.80 10.33
CA ARG A 58 8.18 9.47 11.25
C ARG A 58 8.64 10.85 11.71
N GLY A 59 9.95 11.04 11.89
CA GLY A 59 10.53 12.31 12.36
C GLY A 59 10.37 13.49 11.38
N VAL A 60 10.08 13.21 10.08
CA VAL A 60 9.97 14.24 9.04
C VAL A 60 8.58 14.31 8.39
N LEU A 61 7.73 13.30 8.62
CA LEU A 61 6.41 13.22 7.97
C LEU A 61 5.32 14.04 8.67
N GLY A 62 5.54 14.45 9.91
CA GLY A 62 4.59 15.25 10.69
C GLY A 62 3.22 14.58 10.89
N THR A 63 2.22 15.39 11.26
CA THR A 63 0.86 14.92 11.54
C THR A 63 0.16 14.36 10.29
N LEU A 64 0.39 14.94 9.11
CA LEU A 64 -0.20 14.44 7.87
C LEU A 64 0.30 13.03 7.54
N GLY A 65 1.59 12.77 7.72
CA GLY A 65 2.15 11.44 7.52
C GLY A 65 1.62 10.41 8.52
N PHE A 66 1.42 10.82 9.77
CA PHE A 66 0.78 9.97 10.78
C PHE A 66 -0.68 9.66 10.40
N ALA A 67 -1.45 10.68 10.02
CA ALA A 67 -2.84 10.50 9.58
C ALA A 67 -2.92 9.55 8.38
N GLY A 68 -2.07 9.74 7.36
CA GLY A 68 -2.01 8.87 6.20
C GLY A 68 -1.67 7.42 6.57
N PHE A 69 -0.68 7.23 7.44
CA PHE A 69 -0.32 5.91 7.98
C PHE A 69 -1.49 5.25 8.72
N ALA A 70 -2.14 5.98 9.64
CA ALA A 70 -3.23 5.45 10.45
C ALA A 70 -4.45 5.07 9.57
N VAL A 71 -4.81 5.92 8.61
CA VAL A 71 -5.90 5.68 7.66
C VAL A 71 -5.58 4.46 6.77
N ALA A 72 -4.35 4.37 6.25
CA ALA A 72 -3.93 3.23 5.44
C ALA A 72 -4.00 1.90 6.22
N LEU A 73 -3.47 1.91 7.45
CA LEU A 73 -3.51 0.74 8.32
C LEU A 73 -4.94 0.32 8.65
N PHE A 74 -5.79 1.29 9.00
CA PHE A 74 -7.21 1.03 9.28
C PHE A 74 -7.93 0.45 8.05
N GLY A 75 -7.66 0.99 6.85
CA GLY A 75 -8.23 0.46 5.61
C GLY A 75 -7.83 -0.99 5.34
N ILE A 76 -6.55 -1.36 5.54
CA ILE A 76 -6.08 -2.74 5.39
C ILE A 76 -6.81 -3.67 6.38
N LEU A 77 -6.97 -3.25 7.62
CA LEU A 77 -7.71 -4.02 8.63
C LEU A 77 -9.20 -4.16 8.27
N MET A 78 -9.83 -3.12 7.71
CA MET A 78 -11.21 -3.17 7.24
C MET A 78 -11.41 -4.15 6.08
N ILE A 79 -10.44 -4.31 5.19
CA ILE A 79 -10.51 -5.31 4.11
C ILE A 79 -10.75 -6.72 4.71
N ARG A 80 -10.09 -7.03 5.82
CA ARG A 80 -10.23 -8.33 6.51
C ARG A 80 -11.52 -8.47 7.32
N SER A 81 -12.07 -7.36 7.75
CA SER A 81 -13.33 -7.31 8.49
C SER A 81 -14.50 -6.95 7.57
N ALA A 82 -14.40 -7.32 6.28
CA ALA A 82 -15.35 -6.92 5.23
C ALA A 82 -16.83 -7.23 5.58
N GLU A 83 -17.08 -8.35 6.26
CA GLU A 83 -18.42 -8.75 6.71
C GLU A 83 -18.99 -7.80 7.76
N LEU A 84 -18.13 -7.17 8.57
CA LEU A 84 -18.55 -6.27 9.66
C LEU A 84 -18.75 -4.82 9.18
N PHE A 85 -18.00 -4.37 8.18
CA PHE A 85 -17.87 -2.93 7.84
C PHE A 85 -18.23 -2.58 6.39
N GLY A 86 -19.01 -3.37 5.70
CA GLY A 86 -19.54 -2.99 4.38
C GLY A 86 -18.67 -3.41 3.18
N GLY A 87 -17.72 -4.31 3.40
CA GLY A 87 -17.08 -5.03 2.32
C GLY A 87 -15.70 -4.52 1.86
N TYR A 88 -15.09 -5.31 1.01
CA TYR A 88 -13.76 -5.11 0.46
C TYR A 88 -13.55 -3.72 -0.16
N ALA A 89 -14.54 -3.22 -0.90
CA ALA A 89 -14.42 -1.98 -1.67
C ALA A 89 -14.16 -0.75 -0.77
N ILE A 90 -14.84 -0.68 0.38
CA ILE A 90 -14.69 0.43 1.34
C ILE A 90 -13.29 0.37 1.97
N GLY A 91 -12.87 -0.79 2.45
CA GLY A 91 -11.53 -0.97 3.03
C GLY A 91 -10.43 -0.64 2.02
N ALA A 92 -10.58 -1.07 0.76
CA ALA A 92 -9.63 -0.75 -0.31
C ALA A 92 -9.56 0.76 -0.61
N ALA A 93 -10.72 1.44 -0.68
CA ALA A 93 -10.77 2.89 -0.89
C ALA A 93 -10.07 3.65 0.26
N ILE A 94 -10.36 3.30 1.52
CA ILE A 94 -9.72 3.89 2.70
C ILE A 94 -8.20 3.65 2.67
N THR A 95 -7.78 2.44 2.32
CA THR A 95 -6.35 2.10 2.19
C THR A 95 -5.65 3.02 1.19
N ILE A 96 -6.21 3.15 -0.03
CA ILE A 96 -5.61 3.97 -1.09
C ILE A 96 -5.59 5.45 -0.71
N ILE A 97 -6.65 5.96 -0.06
CA ILE A 97 -6.69 7.33 0.48
C ILE A 97 -5.58 7.53 1.51
N GLY A 98 -5.41 6.62 2.45
CA GLY A 98 -4.35 6.68 3.44
C GLY A 98 -2.95 6.72 2.82
N PHE A 99 -2.69 5.89 1.81
CA PHE A 99 -1.42 5.92 1.07
C PHE A 99 -1.22 7.18 0.24
N ALA A 100 -2.28 7.75 -0.33
CA ALA A 100 -2.19 9.04 -1.02
C ALA A 100 -1.83 10.17 -0.04
N LEU A 101 -2.43 10.21 1.16
CA LEU A 101 -2.09 11.16 2.21
C LEU A 101 -0.64 11.00 2.68
N LEU A 102 -0.20 9.76 2.91
CA LEU A 102 1.19 9.45 3.25
C LEU A 102 2.13 9.89 2.13
N GLY A 103 1.77 9.65 0.88
CA GLY A 103 2.50 10.08 -0.30
C GLY A 103 2.63 11.60 -0.38
N ILE A 104 1.54 12.34 -0.15
CA ILE A 104 1.55 13.81 -0.09
C ILE A 104 2.51 14.29 1.01
N ALA A 105 2.44 13.68 2.21
CA ALA A 105 3.35 14.03 3.30
C ALA A 105 4.84 13.80 2.92
N MET A 106 5.14 12.70 2.22
CA MET A 106 6.50 12.41 1.73
C MET A 106 6.97 13.42 0.68
N LEU A 107 6.08 13.86 -0.22
CA LEU A 107 6.41 14.89 -1.22
C LEU A 107 6.66 16.25 -0.56
N LEU A 108 5.83 16.64 0.42
CA LEU A 108 6.01 17.87 1.19
C LEU A 108 7.32 17.85 2.00
N ALA A 109 7.70 16.69 2.54
CA ALA A 109 8.97 16.47 3.21
C ALA A 109 10.17 16.37 2.22
N ARG A 110 9.96 16.60 0.92
CA ARG A 110 10.97 16.54 -0.14
C ARG A 110 11.76 15.23 -0.18
N MET A 111 11.07 14.14 0.11
CA MET A 111 11.62 12.78 0.04
C MET A 111 11.64 12.24 -1.40
N GLU A 112 11.77 10.91 -1.56
CA GLU A 112 11.61 10.27 -2.88
C GLU A 112 10.27 10.63 -3.52
N LYS A 113 10.26 10.80 -4.85
CA LYS A 113 9.07 11.24 -5.59
C LYS A 113 8.31 10.09 -6.24
N ALA A 114 9.00 9.00 -6.61
CA ALA A 114 8.42 7.94 -7.43
C ALA A 114 7.33 7.14 -6.69
N ALA A 115 7.61 6.63 -5.51
CA ALA A 115 6.64 5.87 -4.73
C ALA A 115 5.41 6.70 -4.34
N PRO A 116 5.54 7.92 -3.79
CA PRO A 116 4.41 8.81 -3.52
C PRO A 116 3.57 9.13 -4.75
N ALA A 117 4.20 9.43 -5.89
CA ALA A 117 3.49 9.72 -7.13
C ALA A 117 2.64 8.53 -7.60
N LEU A 118 3.16 7.31 -7.48
CA LEU A 118 2.41 6.10 -7.82
C LEU A 118 1.22 5.85 -6.88
N TRP A 119 1.32 6.15 -5.58
CA TRP A 119 0.18 6.03 -4.67
C TRP A 119 -0.91 7.07 -4.97
N ILE A 120 -0.54 8.31 -5.28
CA ILE A 120 -1.48 9.34 -5.70
C ILE A 120 -2.12 8.97 -7.04
N ALA A 121 -1.33 8.49 -8.00
CA ALA A 121 -1.85 8.01 -9.28
C ALA A 121 -2.80 6.81 -9.11
N SER A 122 -2.49 5.88 -8.19
CA SER A 122 -3.38 4.78 -7.85
C SER A 122 -4.75 5.25 -7.36
N LEU A 123 -4.79 6.28 -6.51
CA LEU A 123 -6.06 6.88 -6.06
C LEU A 123 -6.85 7.47 -7.24
N ALA A 124 -6.19 8.26 -8.09
CA ALA A 124 -6.83 8.87 -9.25
C ALA A 124 -7.38 7.81 -10.23
N LEU A 125 -6.58 6.78 -10.54
CA LEU A 125 -6.99 5.67 -11.39
C LEU A 125 -8.12 4.85 -10.78
N GLY A 126 -8.09 4.61 -9.47
CA GLY A 126 -9.14 3.89 -8.75
C GLY A 126 -10.48 4.63 -8.79
N ILE A 127 -10.47 5.95 -8.56
CA ILE A 127 -11.66 6.81 -8.68
C ILE A 127 -12.18 6.79 -10.11
N ALA A 128 -11.31 7.03 -11.10
CA ALA A 128 -11.69 7.02 -12.51
C ALA A 128 -12.27 5.68 -12.95
N GLY A 129 -11.63 4.56 -12.54
CA GLY A 129 -12.12 3.21 -12.81
C GLY A 129 -13.52 2.96 -12.24
N SER A 130 -13.76 3.39 -11.00
CA SER A 130 -15.05 3.25 -10.34
C SER A 130 -16.15 4.10 -11.00
N VAL A 131 -15.86 5.34 -11.33
CA VAL A 131 -16.82 6.27 -11.94
C VAL A 131 -17.16 5.85 -13.38
N LEU A 132 -16.13 5.48 -14.16
CA LEU A 132 -16.28 5.10 -15.56
C LEU A 132 -16.66 3.62 -15.74
N LYS A 133 -16.67 2.83 -14.66
CA LYS A 133 -16.90 1.37 -14.66
C LYS A 133 -15.94 0.64 -15.59
N LEU A 134 -14.66 1.04 -15.58
CA LEU A 134 -13.59 0.48 -16.40
C LEU A 134 -12.64 -0.36 -15.56
N ASP A 135 -12.76 -1.68 -15.64
CA ASP A 135 -11.95 -2.66 -14.90
C ASP A 135 -10.45 -2.50 -15.16
N VAL A 136 -10.10 -2.08 -16.38
CA VAL A 136 -8.70 -1.82 -16.78
C VAL A 136 -8.08 -0.71 -15.92
N LEU A 137 -8.83 0.36 -15.60
CA LEU A 137 -8.32 1.43 -14.73
C LEU A 137 -8.19 0.96 -13.28
N ALA A 138 -9.12 0.13 -12.82
CA ALA A 138 -9.02 -0.49 -11.50
C ALA A 138 -7.79 -1.42 -11.39
N ALA A 139 -7.51 -2.20 -12.44
CA ALA A 139 -6.30 -3.03 -12.52
C ALA A 139 -5.02 -2.17 -12.52
N LEU A 140 -4.97 -1.11 -13.33
CA LEU A 140 -3.85 -0.17 -13.35
C LEU A 140 -3.65 0.53 -12.00
N ALA A 141 -4.72 0.86 -11.28
CA ALA A 141 -4.63 1.37 -9.91
C ALA A 141 -3.95 0.38 -8.96
N GLY A 142 -4.32 -0.91 -9.04
CA GLY A 142 -3.68 -1.97 -8.26
C GLY A 142 -2.20 -2.14 -8.57
N VAL A 143 -1.82 -2.09 -9.85
CA VAL A 143 -0.42 -2.15 -10.30
C VAL A 143 0.36 -0.93 -9.82
N ALA A 144 -0.18 0.28 -9.99
CA ALA A 144 0.47 1.51 -9.53
C ALA A 144 0.69 1.50 -8.01
N PHE A 145 -0.32 1.06 -7.25
CA PHE A 145 -0.22 0.90 -5.80
C PHE A 145 0.92 -0.04 -5.41
N GLY A 146 0.93 -1.25 -5.99
CA GLY A 146 1.96 -2.27 -5.70
C GLY A 146 3.37 -1.81 -6.10
N ALA A 147 3.51 -1.18 -7.28
CA ALA A 147 4.79 -0.64 -7.74
C ALA A 147 5.30 0.47 -6.80
N GLY A 148 4.42 1.37 -6.34
CA GLY A 148 4.76 2.39 -5.35
C GLY A 148 5.28 1.77 -4.06
N PHE A 149 4.62 0.69 -3.59
CA PHE A 149 5.02 -0.02 -2.38
C PHE A 149 6.39 -0.72 -2.53
N ALA A 150 6.61 -1.39 -3.63
CA ALA A 150 7.89 -2.04 -3.95
C ALA A 150 9.04 -1.02 -4.03
N LEU A 151 8.81 0.14 -4.67
CA LEU A 151 9.80 1.22 -4.75
C LEU A 151 10.09 1.85 -3.38
N ALA A 152 9.08 2.07 -2.55
CA ALA A 152 9.27 2.57 -1.18
C ALA A 152 10.09 1.59 -0.34
N GLY A 153 9.85 0.29 -0.48
CA GLY A 153 10.64 -0.77 0.12
C GLY A 153 12.09 -0.77 -0.39
N TRP A 154 12.29 -0.67 -1.69
CA TRP A 154 13.62 -0.60 -2.28
C TRP A 154 14.43 0.59 -1.77
N THR A 155 13.82 1.77 -1.73
CA THR A 155 14.50 2.97 -1.20
C THR A 155 14.81 2.85 0.29
N LEU A 156 13.94 2.21 1.06
CA LEU A 156 14.19 1.91 2.47
C LEU A 156 15.36 0.93 2.64
N TYR A 157 15.38 -0.15 1.85
CA TYR A 157 16.44 -1.16 1.88
C TYR A 157 17.83 -0.57 1.59
N ARG A 158 17.91 0.34 0.61
CA ARG A 158 19.17 1.00 0.25
C ARG A 158 19.71 1.96 1.31
N ARG A 159 18.88 2.40 2.24
CA ARG A 159 19.25 3.32 3.33
C ARG A 159 19.50 2.62 4.67
N ALA A 160 19.08 1.37 4.80
CA ALA A 160 19.27 0.53 5.97
C ALA A 160 20.56 -0.30 5.90
#